data_cfe8c9f6217e40c66c049fb78f1b6c0d
#
_entry.id   cfe8c9f6217e40c66c049fb78f1b6c0d
#
_cell.length_a   1.000
_cell.length_b   1.000
_cell.length_c   1.000
_cell.angle_alpha   90.00
_cell.angle_beta   90.00
_cell.angle_gamma   90.00
#
_symmetry.space_group_name_H-M   'P 1'
#
loop_
_entity.id
_entity.type
_entity.pdbx_description
1 polymer ?
#
loop_
_entity_poly.entity_id
_entity_poly.type
_entity_poly.pdbx_seq_one_letter_code
_entity_poly.pdbx_strand_id
1 'polypeptide(L)'
;MTKTLDFNKTKKNYLTIVLPDEEKTRLQVLTPTKRLLAELTNILPDVTDDMPNEEDLNGLYEFCARLMSRNKAGVKITGEQLAECLDFEDVIAFFETFTDFINEVAGSKN
;
A
#
# COMPACT_ATOMS: atom_id res chain seq x y z
N MET A 1 14.66 -24.25 28.60
CA MET A 1 13.59 -23.36 28.11
C MET A 1 13.66 -23.20 26.59
N THR A 2 12.55 -23.42 25.93
CA THR A 2 12.49 -23.26 24.47
C THR A 2 11.78 -21.95 24.13
N LYS A 3 12.38 -21.22 23.23
CA LYS A 3 11.81 -19.96 22.77
C LYS A 3 11.47 -20.06 21.29
N THR A 4 10.25 -19.75 20.93
CA THR A 4 9.79 -19.83 19.54
C THR A 4 9.26 -18.48 19.10
N LEU A 5 9.73 -18.03 17.93
CA LEU A 5 9.17 -16.85 17.26
C LEU A 5 8.40 -17.32 16.05
N ASP A 6 7.10 -17.16 16.10
CA ASP A 6 6.22 -17.52 14.98
C ASP A 6 5.74 -16.21 14.34
N PHE A 7 6.26 -15.93 13.13
CA PHE A 7 5.92 -14.69 12.45
C PHE A 7 4.44 -14.57 12.09
N ASN A 8 3.71 -15.68 12.06
CA ASN A 8 2.27 -15.64 11.83
C ASN A 8 1.51 -15.09 13.03
N LYS A 9 2.16 -15.08 14.18
CA LYS A 9 1.54 -14.63 15.44
C LYS A 9 2.11 -13.32 15.97
N THR A 10 3.06 -12.72 15.27
CA THR A 10 3.62 -11.45 15.71
C THR A 10 2.60 -10.33 15.56
N LYS A 11 2.65 -9.39 16.50
CA LYS A 11 1.75 -8.25 16.46
C LYS A 11 2.12 -7.34 15.28
N LYS A 12 1.12 -6.96 14.50
CA LYS A 12 1.32 -6.12 13.31
C LYS A 12 0.58 -4.80 13.45
N ASN A 13 1.09 -3.80 12.77
CA ASN A 13 0.41 -2.53 12.62
C ASN A 13 -0.30 -2.52 11.28
N TYR A 14 -1.43 -1.83 11.20
CA TYR A 14 -2.22 -1.80 9.99
C TYR A 14 -2.56 -0.37 9.62
N LEU A 15 -2.59 -0.11 8.31
CA LEU A 15 -3.15 1.14 7.79
C LEU A 15 -4.56 0.81 7.31
N THR A 16 -5.56 1.39 7.95
CA THR A 16 -6.93 1.19 7.53
C THR A 16 -7.27 2.16 6.42
N ILE A 17 -7.70 1.64 5.27
CA ILE A 17 -8.17 2.46 4.16
C ILE A 17 -9.58 2.06 3.80
N VAL A 18 -10.33 3.01 3.24
CA VAL A 18 -11.69 2.77 2.77
C VAL A 18 -11.74 3.20 1.31
N LEU A 19 -12.04 2.26 0.43
CA LEU A 19 -12.09 2.55 -1.00
C LEU A 19 -13.37 3.33 -1.35
N PRO A 20 -13.30 4.23 -2.34
CA PRO A 20 -14.47 5.00 -2.77
C PRO A 20 -15.34 4.23 -3.76
N ASP A 21 -15.61 2.98 -3.43
CA ASP A 21 -16.51 2.14 -4.23
C ASP A 21 -17.88 2.11 -3.55
N GLU A 22 -18.86 1.50 -4.23
CA GLU A 22 -20.22 1.44 -3.67
C GLU A 22 -20.27 0.69 -2.34
N GLU A 23 -19.44 -0.31 -2.21
CA GLU A 23 -19.42 -1.15 -1.02
C GLU A 23 -18.60 -0.53 0.10
N LYS A 24 -17.86 0.54 -0.19
CA LYS A 24 -16.95 1.18 0.76
C LYS A 24 -16.03 0.16 1.39
N THR A 25 -15.37 -0.61 0.52
CA THR A 25 -14.48 -1.68 0.93
C THR A 25 -13.43 -1.17 1.91
N ARG A 26 -13.34 -1.80 3.06
CA ARG A 26 -12.39 -1.44 4.12
C ARG A 26 -11.27 -2.47 4.15
N LEU A 27 -10.04 -1.98 4.12
CA LEU A 27 -8.86 -2.84 4.14
C LEU A 27 -7.95 -2.44 5.29
N GLN A 28 -7.37 -3.43 5.94
CA GLN A 28 -6.33 -3.21 6.95
C GLN A 28 -5.02 -3.63 6.33
N VAL A 29 -4.33 -2.66 5.73
CA VAL A 29 -3.13 -2.90 4.93
C VAL A 29 -1.92 -3.09 5.84
N LEU A 30 -1.13 -4.10 5.54
CA LEU A 30 0.09 -4.43 6.29
C LEU A 30 1.27 -3.60 5.79
N THR A 31 2.34 -3.59 6.59
CA THR A 31 3.59 -2.98 6.12
C THR A 31 4.12 -3.81 4.95
N PRO A 32 4.85 -3.17 4.02
CA PRO A 32 5.32 -3.88 2.82
C PRO A 32 6.47 -4.81 3.12
N THR A 33 6.65 -5.81 2.24
CA THR A 33 7.84 -6.63 2.27
C THR A 33 9.03 -5.78 1.79
N LYS A 34 10.24 -6.29 1.98
CA LYS A 34 11.44 -5.59 1.50
C LYS A 34 11.37 -5.29 0.00
N ARG A 35 10.88 -6.28 -0.78
CA ARG A 35 10.77 -6.10 -2.24
C ARG A 35 9.80 -4.96 -2.59
N LEU A 36 8.63 -4.95 -1.96
CA LEU A 36 7.65 -3.90 -2.20
C LEU A 36 8.16 -2.54 -1.76
N LEU A 37 8.86 -2.50 -0.63
CA LEU A 37 9.43 -1.25 -0.12
C LEU A 37 10.47 -0.70 -1.08
N ALA A 38 11.33 -1.57 -1.64
CA ALA A 38 12.34 -1.15 -2.62
C ALA A 38 11.68 -0.58 -3.88
N GLU A 39 10.61 -1.21 -4.35
CA GLU A 39 9.87 -0.70 -5.51
C GLU A 39 9.23 0.64 -5.22
N LEU A 40 8.73 0.82 -4.00
CA LEU A 40 8.11 2.07 -3.59
C LEU A 40 9.12 3.22 -3.65
N THR A 41 10.34 3.01 -3.18
CA THR A 41 11.36 4.06 -3.20
C THR A 41 11.78 4.42 -4.61
N ASN A 42 11.64 3.51 -5.56
CA ASN A 42 11.95 3.79 -6.97
C ASN A 42 10.82 4.54 -7.68
N ILE A 43 9.60 4.33 -7.25
CA ILE A 43 8.42 4.92 -7.88
C ILE A 43 8.14 6.34 -7.40
N LEU A 44 8.32 6.60 -6.11
CA LEU A 44 7.96 7.89 -5.50
C LEU A 44 8.56 9.12 -6.20
N PRO A 45 9.85 9.13 -6.57
CA PRO A 45 10.40 10.31 -7.24
C PRO A 45 9.73 10.58 -8.59
N ASP A 46 9.37 9.55 -9.31
CA ASP A 46 8.75 9.69 -10.63
C ASP A 46 7.35 10.25 -10.58
N VAL A 47 6.63 9.97 -9.49
CA VAL A 47 5.25 10.42 -9.33
C VAL A 47 5.14 11.93 -9.19
N THR A 48 6.18 12.58 -8.65
CA THR A 48 6.13 14.00 -8.31
C THR A 48 6.72 14.91 -9.39
N ASP A 49 7.42 14.38 -10.38
CA ASP A 49 8.12 15.21 -11.35
C ASP A 49 7.27 15.66 -12.54
N ASP A 50 6.76 14.73 -13.29
CA ASP A 50 5.99 15.05 -14.50
C ASP A 50 4.72 14.21 -14.55
N MET A 51 3.78 14.65 -15.39
CA MET A 51 2.59 13.88 -15.62
C MET A 51 2.98 12.53 -16.23
N PRO A 52 2.62 11.41 -15.58
CA PRO A 52 3.00 10.10 -16.10
C PRO A 52 2.23 9.77 -17.38
N ASN A 53 2.87 8.98 -18.26
CA ASN A 53 2.19 8.49 -19.46
C ASN A 53 1.27 7.32 -19.08
N GLU A 54 0.53 6.81 -20.04
CA GLU A 54 -0.44 5.75 -19.77
C GLU A 54 0.19 4.50 -19.19
N GLU A 55 1.36 4.13 -19.71
CA GLU A 55 2.07 2.95 -19.20
C GLU A 55 2.50 3.14 -17.74
N ASP A 56 2.99 4.33 -17.42
CA ASP A 56 3.39 4.65 -16.05
C ASP A 56 2.19 4.66 -15.11
N LEU A 57 1.05 5.19 -15.58
CA LEU A 57 -0.18 5.20 -14.80
C LEU A 57 -0.66 3.79 -14.49
N ASN A 58 -0.63 2.92 -15.50
CA ASN A 58 -1.02 1.52 -15.28
C ASN A 58 -0.12 0.87 -14.24
N GLY A 59 1.17 1.14 -14.32
CA GLY A 59 2.12 0.62 -13.35
C GLY A 59 1.85 1.12 -11.93
N LEU A 60 1.49 2.40 -11.81
CA LEU A 60 1.18 2.98 -10.50
C LEU A 60 -0.06 2.34 -9.88
N TYR A 61 -1.12 2.17 -10.69
CA TYR A 61 -2.35 1.56 -10.19
C TYR A 61 -2.13 0.10 -9.80
N GLU A 62 -1.36 -0.62 -10.61
CA GLU A 62 -1.04 -2.02 -10.28
C GLU A 62 -0.20 -2.13 -9.04
N PHE A 63 0.75 -1.20 -8.85
CA PHE A 63 1.56 -1.22 -7.65
C PHE A 63 0.73 -0.90 -6.40
N CYS A 64 -0.18 0.08 -6.50
CA CYS A 64 -1.13 0.35 -5.42
C CYS A 64 -1.91 -0.90 -5.07
N ALA A 65 -2.40 -1.61 -6.08
CA ALA A 65 -3.19 -2.82 -5.87
C ALA A 65 -2.36 -3.89 -5.15
N ARG A 66 -1.09 -4.03 -5.52
CA ARG A 66 -0.21 -4.99 -4.86
C ARG A 66 0.00 -4.65 -3.39
N LEU A 67 0.19 -3.37 -3.09
CA LEU A 67 0.32 -2.92 -1.70
C LEU A 67 -0.97 -3.17 -0.92
N MET A 68 -2.10 -2.83 -1.50
CA MET A 68 -3.40 -3.00 -0.86
C MET A 68 -3.80 -4.47 -0.71
N SER A 69 -3.35 -5.34 -1.62
CA SER A 69 -3.64 -6.77 -1.53
C SER A 69 -2.94 -7.43 -0.35
N ARG A 70 -1.94 -6.76 0.19
CA ARG A 70 -1.28 -7.24 1.39
C ARG A 70 -2.02 -6.69 2.59
N ASN A 71 -3.13 -7.33 2.93
CA ASN A 71 -4.01 -6.88 4.01
C ASN A 71 -4.38 -8.04 4.93
N LYS A 72 -4.90 -7.71 6.10
CA LYS A 72 -5.19 -8.68 7.14
C LYS A 72 -6.18 -9.75 6.70
N ALA A 73 -7.18 -9.38 5.93
CA ALA A 73 -8.23 -10.30 5.51
C ALA A 73 -7.84 -11.16 4.30
N GLY A 74 -6.72 -10.83 3.65
CA GLY A 74 -6.30 -11.56 2.46
C GLY A 74 -7.11 -11.25 1.22
N VAL A 75 -7.76 -10.08 1.19
CA VAL A 75 -8.56 -9.66 0.04
C VAL A 75 -7.63 -9.24 -1.09
N LYS A 76 -7.86 -9.78 -2.29
CA LYS A 76 -7.06 -9.43 -3.44
C LYS A 76 -7.65 -8.21 -4.16
N ILE A 77 -6.79 -7.22 -4.40
CA ILE A 77 -7.18 -6.00 -5.11
C ILE A 77 -6.41 -5.97 -6.44
N THR A 78 -7.08 -5.59 -7.51
CA THR A 78 -6.45 -5.50 -8.83
C THR A 78 -6.31 -4.04 -9.26
N GLY A 79 -5.33 -3.79 -10.14
CA GLY A 79 -5.16 -2.46 -10.71
C GLY A 79 -6.40 -1.98 -11.46
N GLU A 80 -7.09 -2.91 -12.11
CA GLU A 80 -8.32 -2.59 -12.83
C GLU A 80 -9.41 -2.08 -11.88
N GLN A 81 -9.57 -2.71 -10.73
CA GLN A 81 -10.54 -2.25 -9.74
C GLN A 81 -10.23 -0.82 -9.30
N LEU A 82 -8.97 -0.54 -9.04
CA LEU A 82 -8.55 0.78 -8.59
C LEU A 82 -8.71 1.81 -9.70
N ALA A 83 -8.42 1.42 -10.95
CA ALA A 83 -8.56 2.33 -12.08
C ALA A 83 -9.98 2.82 -12.25
N GLU A 84 -10.96 2.04 -11.81
CA GLU A 84 -12.36 2.43 -11.93
C GLU A 84 -12.85 3.29 -10.78
N CYS A 85 -12.21 3.22 -9.62
CA CYS A 85 -12.71 3.95 -8.45
C CYS A 85 -11.77 5.01 -7.89
N LEU A 86 -10.47 4.94 -8.19
CA LEU A 86 -9.52 5.94 -7.71
C LEU A 86 -9.10 6.88 -8.83
N ASP A 87 -9.14 8.18 -8.58
CA ASP A 87 -8.55 9.13 -9.50
C ASP A 87 -7.08 9.33 -9.13
N PHE A 88 -6.38 10.15 -9.90
CA PHE A 88 -4.96 10.36 -9.70
C PHE A 88 -4.65 11.00 -8.33
N GLU A 89 -5.51 11.90 -7.89
CA GLU A 89 -5.33 12.53 -6.58
C GLU A 89 -5.44 11.49 -5.46
N ASP A 90 -6.35 10.52 -5.60
CA ASP A 90 -6.49 9.43 -4.64
C ASP A 90 -5.24 8.58 -4.58
N VAL A 91 -4.63 8.31 -5.73
CA VAL A 91 -3.40 7.52 -5.79
C VAL A 91 -2.27 8.25 -5.07
N ILE A 92 -2.13 9.55 -5.32
CA ILE A 92 -1.11 10.36 -4.64
C ILE A 92 -1.35 10.36 -3.13
N ALA A 93 -2.60 10.56 -2.73
CA ALA A 93 -2.97 10.57 -1.31
C ALA A 93 -2.63 9.24 -0.64
N PHE A 94 -2.88 8.14 -1.34
CA PHE A 94 -2.54 6.82 -0.81
C PHE A 94 -1.03 6.68 -0.59
N PHE A 95 -0.22 7.07 -1.58
CA PHE A 95 1.23 6.97 -1.44
C PHE A 95 1.75 7.82 -0.30
N GLU A 96 1.23 9.03 -0.15
CA GLU A 96 1.66 9.91 0.95
C GLU A 96 1.29 9.31 2.31
N THR A 97 0.05 8.84 2.44
CA THR A 97 -0.42 8.23 3.68
C THR A 97 0.32 6.95 4.01
N PHE A 98 0.58 6.14 2.98
CA PHE A 98 1.30 4.88 3.16
C PHE A 98 2.74 5.13 3.61
N THR A 99 3.38 6.15 3.03
CA THR A 99 4.73 6.52 3.41
C THR A 99 4.77 6.99 4.86
N ASP A 100 3.80 7.80 5.26
CA ASP A 100 3.69 8.23 6.65
C ASP A 100 3.49 7.05 7.59
N PHE A 101 2.67 6.10 7.19
CA PHE A 101 2.44 4.89 7.96
C PHE A 101 3.74 4.10 8.18
N ILE A 102 4.53 3.93 7.11
CA ILE A 102 5.81 3.24 7.20
C ILE A 102 6.74 3.98 8.16
N ASN A 103 6.79 5.29 8.06
CA ASN A 103 7.65 6.10 8.92
C ASN A 103 7.23 6.02 10.38
N GLU A 104 5.94 5.98 10.64
CA GLU A 104 5.43 5.84 12.01
C GLU A 104 5.80 4.48 12.60
N VAL A 105 5.68 3.41 11.81
CA VAL A 105 6.05 2.08 12.28
C VAL A 105 7.54 2.02 12.58
N ALA A 106 8.37 2.59 11.71
CA ALA A 106 9.81 2.62 11.92
C ALA A 106 10.19 3.46 13.14
N GLY A 107 9.51 4.60 13.33
CA GLY A 107 9.76 5.49 14.44
C GLY A 107 9.28 4.97 15.79
N SER A 108 8.30 4.09 15.78
CA SER A 108 7.70 3.59 17.02
C SER A 108 8.63 2.68 17.83
N LYS A 109 9.80 2.39 17.31
CA LYS A 109 10.77 1.54 18.00
C LYS A 109 11.62 2.29 19.02
N ASN A 110 11.47 3.57 19.09
CA ASN A 110 12.25 4.40 20.03
C ASN A 110 11.67 4.44 21.43
#